data_075276a2a6dc3854157ccd2aa8c2f2ac
#
_entry.id   075276a2a6dc3854157ccd2aa8c2f2ac
#
_cell.length_a   1.000
_cell.length_b   1.000
_cell.length_c   1.000
_cell.angle_alpha   90.00
_cell.angle_beta   90.00
_cell.angle_gamma   90.00
#
_symmetry.space_group_name_H-M   'P 1'
#
loop_
_entity.id
_entity.type
_entity.pdbx_description
1 polymer ?
#
loop_
_entity_poly.entity_id
_entity_poly.type
_entity_poly.pdbx_seq_one_letter_code
_entity_poly.pdbx_strand_id
1 'polypeptide(L)'
;GNRKKIENIFSKNQKTFCYCISEYPTDISKIDWKNAIKFDGFSDHTLGITASIIFAVLKKQQKSKNILIEKHVKLNNSRGPDASSSIDTEELSELVKKIHQIEKL
;
A
#
# COMPACT_ATOMS: atom_id res chain seq x y z
N GLY A 1 -10.43 -1.84 -17.09
CA GLY A 1 -10.54 -1.84 -15.70
C GLY A 1 -10.31 -0.51 -15.05
N ASN A 2 -10.93 -0.36 -13.95
CA ASN A 2 -10.90 0.87 -13.18
C ASN A 2 -9.79 0.83 -12.13
N ARG A 3 -8.60 0.49 -12.58
CA ARG A 3 -7.45 0.50 -11.71
C ARG A 3 -6.91 1.92 -11.63
N LYS A 4 -7.01 2.52 -10.47
CA LYS A 4 -6.19 3.67 -10.18
C LYS A 4 -4.99 3.20 -9.40
N LYS A 5 -3.87 3.20 -10.04
CA LYS A 5 -2.60 3.21 -9.36
C LYS A 5 -2.44 4.59 -8.75
N ILE A 6 -2.25 4.63 -7.45
CA ILE A 6 -1.73 5.83 -6.85
C ILE A 6 -0.24 5.81 -7.13
N GLU A 7 0.13 6.35 -8.27
CA GLU A 7 1.53 6.54 -8.57
C GLU A 7 1.94 7.87 -8.01
N ASN A 8 2.89 7.81 -7.12
CA ASN A 8 3.58 9.01 -6.73
C ASN A 8 4.49 9.38 -7.90
N ILE A 9 4.31 10.57 -8.44
CA ILE A 9 5.14 11.06 -9.53
C ILE A 9 6.47 11.48 -8.94
N PHE A 10 7.47 10.66 -9.13
CA PHE A 10 8.83 10.97 -8.73
C PHE A 10 9.50 11.84 -9.78
N SER A 11 10.50 12.59 -9.37
CA SER A 11 11.36 13.28 -10.31
C SER A 11 11.97 12.26 -11.28
N LYS A 12 12.28 12.72 -12.49
CA LYS A 12 12.72 11.86 -13.60
C LYS A 12 13.87 10.92 -13.28
N ASN A 13 14.62 11.18 -12.22
CA ASN A 13 15.82 10.42 -11.89
C ASN A 13 15.65 9.54 -10.65
N GLN A 14 14.45 9.46 -10.08
CA GLN A 14 14.22 8.63 -8.91
C GLN A 14 13.44 7.38 -9.29
N LYS A 15 13.97 6.24 -8.86
CA LYS A 15 13.30 4.96 -8.99
C LYS A 15 12.92 4.48 -7.60
N THR A 16 11.66 4.12 -7.42
CA THR A 16 11.19 3.50 -6.19
C THR A 16 10.85 2.05 -6.47
N PHE A 17 11.44 1.18 -5.68
CA PHE A 17 11.14 -0.24 -5.74
C PHE A 17 10.15 -0.59 -4.64
N CYS A 18 9.10 -1.30 -5.02
CA CYS A 18 8.06 -1.72 -4.10
C CYS A 18 8.21 -3.20 -3.78
N TYR A 19 8.10 -3.53 -2.50
CA TYR A 19 7.92 -4.92 -2.09
C TYR A 19 6.52 -5.35 -2.52
N CYS A 20 6.40 -6.52 -3.12
CA CYS A 20 5.13 -7.01 -3.64
C CYS A 20 5.11 -8.54 -3.65
N ILE A 21 3.96 -9.11 -3.30
CA ILE A 21 3.68 -10.52 -3.51
C ILE A 21 2.61 -10.60 -4.60
N SER A 22 2.87 -11.36 -5.66
CA SER A 22 2.00 -11.45 -6.84
C SER A 22 0.85 -12.42 -6.65
N GLU A 23 0.14 -12.32 -5.53
CA GLU A 23 -1.08 -13.08 -5.25
C GLU A 23 -2.22 -12.10 -4.99
N TYR A 24 -3.42 -12.45 -5.41
CA TYR A 24 -4.64 -11.64 -5.25
C TYR A 24 -5.78 -12.48 -4.68
N PRO A 25 -6.18 -12.35 -3.42
CA PRO A 25 -5.48 -11.56 -2.41
C PRO A 25 -4.27 -12.28 -1.84
N THR A 26 -3.34 -11.51 -1.32
CA THR A 26 -2.22 -12.04 -0.55
C THR A 26 -2.64 -12.24 0.89
N ASP A 27 -2.31 -13.39 1.47
CA ASP A 27 -2.48 -13.59 2.90
C ASP A 27 -1.42 -12.75 3.63
N ILE A 28 -1.87 -11.93 4.58
CA ILE A 28 -0.99 -11.02 5.31
C ILE A 28 0.14 -11.78 6.03
N SER A 29 -0.09 -13.03 6.43
CA SER A 29 0.91 -13.86 7.09
C SER A 29 2.09 -14.22 6.18
N LYS A 30 1.93 -14.09 4.87
CA LYS A 30 3.00 -14.37 3.90
C LYS A 30 3.98 -13.23 3.72
N ILE A 31 3.69 -12.07 4.27
CA ILE A 31 4.55 -10.91 4.11
C ILE A 31 5.77 -11.05 5.01
N ASP A 32 6.93 -11.01 4.41
CA ASP A 32 8.20 -10.95 5.14
C ASP A 32 8.49 -9.49 5.47
N TRP A 33 8.03 -9.05 6.62
CA TRP A 33 8.15 -7.65 7.03
C TRP A 33 9.60 -7.18 7.15
N LYS A 34 10.46 -8.07 7.61
CA LYS A 34 11.88 -7.75 7.72
C LYS A 34 12.49 -7.40 6.37
N ASN A 35 12.05 -8.09 5.33
CA ASN A 35 12.50 -7.81 3.97
C ASN A 35 11.72 -6.64 3.35
N ALA A 36 10.41 -6.58 3.60
CA ALA A 36 9.55 -5.54 3.04
C ALA A 36 10.02 -4.14 3.42
N ILE A 37 10.45 -3.94 4.66
CA ILE A 37 10.85 -2.62 5.15
C ILE A 37 12.20 -2.15 4.59
N LYS A 38 12.90 -2.99 3.85
CA LYS A 38 14.11 -2.57 3.12
C LYS A 38 13.78 -1.78 1.86
N PHE A 39 12.53 -1.85 1.41
CA PHE A 39 12.06 -1.12 0.23
C PHE A 39 11.42 0.19 0.66
N ASP A 40 11.46 1.19 -0.21
CA ASP A 40 10.77 2.45 0.04
C ASP A 40 9.27 2.34 -0.23
N GLY A 41 8.86 1.39 -1.03
CA GLY A 41 7.47 1.19 -1.41
C GLY A 41 6.92 -0.17 -1.05
N PHE A 42 5.62 -0.23 -0.90
CA PHE A 42 4.87 -1.45 -0.63
C PHE A 42 3.65 -1.49 -1.53
N SER A 43 3.57 -2.50 -2.37
CA SER A 43 2.41 -2.75 -3.21
C SER A 43 1.53 -3.77 -2.48
N ASP A 44 0.42 -3.30 -1.94
CA ASP A 44 -0.42 -4.07 -1.02
C ASP A 44 -1.51 -4.82 -1.77
N HIS A 45 -1.37 -6.13 -1.85
CA HIS A 45 -2.36 -7.03 -2.45
C HIS A 45 -3.16 -7.81 -1.40
N THR A 46 -3.08 -7.41 -0.13
CA THR A 46 -3.86 -8.05 0.94
C THR A 46 -5.28 -7.49 0.98
N LEU A 47 -6.14 -8.14 1.76
CA LEU A 47 -7.47 -7.61 2.03
C LEU A 47 -7.38 -6.42 2.97
N GLY A 48 -8.23 -5.41 2.72
CA GLY A 48 -8.33 -4.25 3.60
C GLY A 48 -7.09 -3.37 3.61
N ILE A 49 -6.89 -2.66 4.72
CA ILE A 49 -5.83 -1.64 4.84
C ILE A 49 -4.78 -1.96 5.90
N THR A 50 -4.92 -3.08 6.60
CA THR A 50 -4.05 -3.41 7.74
C THR A 50 -2.58 -3.51 7.35
N ALA A 51 -2.28 -4.21 6.25
CA ALA A 51 -0.90 -4.38 5.83
C ALA A 51 -0.24 -3.06 5.46
N SER A 52 -0.96 -2.18 4.78
CA SER A 52 -0.47 -0.84 4.45
C SER A 52 -0.16 -0.03 5.71
N ILE A 53 -1.02 -0.13 6.73
CA ILE A 53 -0.80 0.56 8.01
C ILE A 53 0.45 0.01 8.72
N ILE A 54 0.61 -1.30 8.74
CA ILE A 54 1.80 -1.93 9.35
C ILE A 54 3.07 -1.43 8.66
N PHE A 55 3.07 -1.43 7.34
CA PHE A 55 4.22 -0.94 6.58
C PHE A 55 4.54 0.51 6.94
N ALA A 56 3.53 1.37 6.99
CA ALA A 56 3.70 2.78 7.31
C ALA A 56 4.30 2.97 8.72
N VAL A 57 3.80 2.23 9.70
CA VAL A 57 4.31 2.31 11.07
C VAL A 57 5.76 1.87 11.14
N LEU A 58 6.10 0.73 10.54
CA LEU A 58 7.46 0.22 10.56
C LEU A 58 8.43 1.16 9.85
N LYS A 59 8.03 1.72 8.72
CA LYS A 59 8.86 2.70 8.00
C LYS A 59 9.03 3.98 8.80
N LYS A 60 8.01 4.41 9.53
CA LYS A 60 8.11 5.58 10.41
C LYS A 60 9.11 5.34 11.53
N GLN A 61 9.11 4.15 12.11
CA GLN A 61 10.08 3.77 13.14
C GLN A 61 11.52 3.78 12.61
N GLN A 62 11.70 3.47 11.34
CA GLN A 62 13.00 3.56 10.67
C GLN A 62 13.42 4.99 10.33
N LYS A 63 12.54 5.96 10.57
CA LYS A 63 12.75 7.37 10.19
C LYS A 63 12.94 7.54 8.68
N SER A 64 12.28 6.69 7.92
CA SER A 64 12.29 6.80 6.45
C SER A 64 11.61 8.09 6.02
N LYS A 65 12.22 8.78 5.06
CA LYS A 65 11.68 10.07 4.57
C LYS A 65 10.71 9.88 3.43
N ASN A 66 10.91 8.85 2.61
CA ASN A 66 10.09 8.61 1.43
C ASN A 66 9.44 7.24 1.57
N ILE A 67 8.12 7.24 1.64
CA ILE A 67 7.32 6.02 1.74
C ILE A 67 6.29 6.06 0.62
N LEU A 68 6.23 4.98 -0.15
CA LEU A 68 5.21 4.80 -1.17
C LEU A 68 4.37 3.58 -0.83
N ILE A 69 3.06 3.76 -0.83
CA ILE A 69 2.12 2.66 -0.70
C ILE A 69 1.24 2.65 -1.94
N GLU A 70 1.19 1.51 -2.61
CA GLU A 70 0.34 1.29 -3.75
C GLU A 70 -0.78 0.33 -3.33
N LYS A 71 -2.01 0.74 -3.53
CA LYS A 71 -3.19 -0.06 -3.19
C LYS A 71 -4.24 0.16 -4.27
N HIS A 72 -4.81 -0.93 -4.78
CA HIS A 72 -5.89 -0.83 -5.74
C HIS A 72 -7.16 -0.32 -5.06
N VAL A 73 -7.82 0.62 -5.70
CA VAL A 73 -9.10 1.17 -5.25
C VAL A 73 -10.17 0.79 -6.27
N LYS A 74 -11.26 0.22 -5.80
CA LYS A 74 -12.38 -0.14 -6.65
C LYS A 74 -13.48 0.92 -6.54
N LEU A 75 -14.10 1.21 -7.67
CA LEU A 75 -15.34 1.96 -7.70
C LEU A 75 -16.51 1.00 -7.43
N ASN A 76 -17.66 1.56 -7.09
CA ASN A 76 -18.85 0.75 -6.85
C ASN A 76 -19.09 -0.20 -8.02
N ASN A 77 -19.35 -1.46 -7.69
CA ASN A 77 -19.60 -2.54 -8.66
C ASN A 77 -18.41 -2.98 -9.50
N SER A 78 -17.20 -2.57 -9.15
CA SER A 78 -16.01 -3.07 -9.83
C SER A 78 -15.87 -4.57 -9.61
N ARG A 79 -15.57 -5.28 -10.68
CA ARG A 79 -15.31 -6.72 -10.67
C ARG A 79 -14.03 -6.99 -11.41
N GLY A 80 -13.28 -7.97 -10.97
CA GLY A 80 -12.05 -8.34 -11.62
C GLY A 80 -11.22 -9.23 -10.71
N PRO A 81 -10.09 -9.78 -11.25
CA PRO A 81 -9.25 -10.71 -10.49
C PRO A 81 -8.71 -10.12 -9.20
N ASP A 82 -8.48 -8.82 -9.17
CA ASP A 82 -7.93 -8.11 -8.02
C ASP A 82 -8.98 -7.36 -7.21
N ALA A 83 -10.27 -7.56 -7.49
CA ALA A 83 -11.34 -6.85 -6.78
C ALA A 83 -11.34 -7.18 -5.28
N SER A 84 -11.00 -8.40 -4.91
CA SER A 84 -10.95 -8.81 -3.51
C SER A 84 -9.83 -8.16 -2.73
N SER A 85 -8.75 -7.74 -3.39
CA SER A 85 -7.63 -7.04 -2.75
C SER A 85 -7.74 -5.53 -2.88
N SER A 86 -8.78 -5.03 -3.54
CA SER A 86 -9.03 -3.60 -3.71
C SER A 86 -9.85 -3.06 -2.55
N ILE A 87 -9.60 -1.82 -2.20
CA ILE A 87 -10.39 -1.11 -1.17
C ILE A 87 -11.38 -0.17 -1.83
N ASP A 88 -12.46 0.14 -1.12
CA ASP A 88 -13.40 1.15 -1.58
C ASP A 88 -12.94 2.57 -1.19
N THR A 89 -13.73 3.56 -1.57
CA THR A 89 -13.38 4.95 -1.32
C THR A 89 -13.41 5.31 0.16
N GLU A 90 -14.26 4.67 0.96
CA GLU A 90 -14.31 4.89 2.41
C GLU A 90 -13.06 4.32 3.09
N GLU A 91 -12.66 3.12 2.69
CA GLU A 91 -11.44 2.51 3.20
C GLU A 91 -10.20 3.31 2.79
N LEU A 92 -10.19 3.85 1.59
CA LEU A 92 -9.11 4.72 1.13
C LEU A 92 -9.02 5.98 2.02
N SER A 93 -10.16 6.60 2.30
CA SER A 93 -10.20 7.77 3.18
C SER A 93 -9.66 7.43 4.57
N GLU A 94 -10.04 6.29 5.11
CA GLU A 94 -9.55 5.85 6.40
C GLU A 94 -8.05 5.58 6.37
N LEU A 95 -7.56 4.93 5.33
CA LEU A 95 -6.13 4.67 5.17
C LEU A 95 -5.33 5.97 5.15
N VAL A 96 -5.78 6.96 4.38
CA VAL A 96 -5.11 8.26 4.30
C VAL A 96 -5.07 8.95 5.67
N LYS A 97 -6.19 8.92 6.40
CA LYS A 97 -6.23 9.50 7.75
C LYS A 97 -5.26 8.81 8.71
N LYS A 98 -5.21 7.48 8.67
CA LYS A 98 -4.29 6.72 9.52
C LYS A 98 -2.84 7.01 9.19
N ILE A 99 -2.51 7.11 7.92
CA ILE A 99 -1.15 7.44 7.49
C ILE A 99 -0.75 8.83 7.98
N HIS A 100 -1.65 9.81 7.88
CA HIS A 100 -1.39 11.15 8.41
C HIS A 100 -1.15 11.15 9.92
N GLN A 101 -1.89 10.33 10.66
CA GLN A 101 -1.67 10.17 12.10
C GLN A 101 -0.30 9.55 12.38
N ILE A 102 0.08 8.54 11.60
CA ILE A 102 1.38 7.88 11.76
C ILE A 102 2.53 8.86 11.48
N GLU A 103 2.39 9.72 10.49
CA GLU A 103 3.40 10.71 10.15
C GLU A 103 3.70 11.67 11.32
N LYS A 104 2.74 11.84 12.21
CA LYS A 104 2.89 12.74 13.38
C LYS A 104 3.54 12.07 14.58
N LEU A 105 3.80 10.80 14.51
CA LEU A 105 4.43 10.09 15.62
C LEU A 105 5.87 10.50 15.87
#